data_2a7788d0cd67ed93c650e3a5f7ed934d
#
_entry.id   2a7788d0cd67ed93c650e3a5f7ed934d
#
_cell.length_a   1.000
_cell.length_b   1.000
_cell.length_c   1.000
_cell.angle_alpha   90.00
_cell.angle_beta   90.00
_cell.angle_gamma   90.00
#
_symmetry.space_group_name_H-M   'P 1'
#
loop_
_entity.id
_entity.type
_entity.pdbx_description
1 polymer ?
#
loop_
_entity_poly.entity_id
_entity_poly.type
_entity_poly.pdbx_seq_one_letter_code
_entity_poly.pdbx_strand_id
1 'polypeptide(L)'
;LHVVEYVPVEPMGETLLPAVQIEEEAVTRAQLRLRELGVALGLAAAPCRGAAGNTKAEILRVAQETGTDLIVIGSRERHGLSILVNLTEDTILHAAPCDVLAVRLK
;
A
#
# COMPACT_ATOMS: atom_id res chain seq x y z
N LEU A 1 -4.60 -5.70 -0.21
CA LEU A 1 -3.20 -5.25 -0.18
C LEU A 1 -3.05 -4.05 0.74
N HIS A 2 -2.05 -4.09 1.57
CA HIS A 2 -1.60 -2.95 2.36
C HIS A 2 -0.11 -2.71 2.10
N VAL A 3 0.25 -1.48 1.79
CA VAL A 3 1.64 -1.10 1.54
C VAL A 3 2.15 -0.26 2.71
N VAL A 4 3.23 -0.71 3.31
CA VAL A 4 3.95 0.06 4.33
C VAL A 4 4.96 0.96 3.61
N GLU A 5 4.76 2.26 3.67
CA GLU A 5 5.71 3.18 3.08
C GLU A 5 6.99 3.20 3.91
N TYR A 6 8.07 2.96 3.22
CA TYR A 6 9.39 2.99 3.78
C TYR A 6 10.20 4.09 3.12
N VAL A 7 10.63 5.03 3.92
CA VAL A 7 11.59 6.05 3.49
C VAL A 7 12.93 5.65 4.07
N PRO A 8 13.88 5.20 3.24
CA PRO A 8 15.20 4.87 3.75
C PRO A 8 15.86 6.14 4.28
N VAL A 9 15.97 6.22 5.58
CA VAL A 9 16.83 7.22 6.22
C VAL A 9 18.21 6.63 6.17
N GLU A 10 19.10 7.22 5.37
CA GLU A 10 20.51 6.79 5.39
C GLU A 10 21.08 7.01 6.78
N PRO A 11 21.36 5.95 7.52
CA PRO A 11 22.03 6.12 8.79
C PRO A 11 23.46 6.58 8.49
N MET A 12 23.86 7.67 9.10
CA MET A 12 25.19 8.21 8.98
C MET A 12 26.26 7.19 9.43
N GLY A 13 26.64 6.32 8.51
CA GLY A 13 27.76 5.39 8.71
C GLY A 13 27.49 4.18 9.59
N GLU A 14 26.24 3.91 9.96
CA GLU A 14 25.93 2.75 10.79
C GLU A 14 25.04 1.73 10.09
N THR A 15 25.07 0.53 10.62
CA THR A 15 24.55 -0.70 10.09
C THR A 15 23.12 -0.61 9.51
N LEU A 16 22.96 -1.10 8.28
CA LEU A 16 21.68 -1.25 7.61
C LEU A 16 20.77 -2.31 8.27
N LEU A 17 21.33 -3.18 9.11
CA LEU A 17 20.61 -4.27 9.72
C LEU A 17 19.42 -3.85 10.58
N PRO A 18 19.47 -2.83 11.44
CA PRO A 18 18.29 -2.39 12.19
C PRO A 18 17.18 -1.86 11.32
N ALA A 19 17.49 -1.15 10.24
CA ALA A 19 16.49 -0.62 9.32
C ALA A 19 15.76 -1.73 8.58
N VAL A 20 16.47 -2.77 8.13
CA VAL A 20 15.89 -3.93 7.47
C VAL A 20 14.99 -4.70 8.43
N GLN A 21 15.41 -4.90 9.68
CA GLN A 21 14.59 -5.58 10.69
C GLN A 21 13.31 -4.80 10.99
N ILE A 22 13.38 -3.47 11.09
CA ILE A 22 12.21 -2.61 11.33
C ILE A 22 11.22 -2.74 10.17
N GLU A 23 11.72 -2.76 8.93
CA GLU A 23 10.88 -2.95 7.75
C GLU A 23 10.18 -4.30 7.76
N GLU A 24 10.91 -5.38 8.03
CA GLU A 24 10.35 -6.73 8.11
C GLU A 24 9.30 -6.84 9.21
N GLU A 25 9.57 -6.27 10.37
CA GLU A 25 8.61 -6.23 11.48
C GLU A 25 7.36 -5.44 11.12
N ALA A 26 7.50 -4.32 10.43
CA ALA A 26 6.39 -3.49 9.99
C ALA A 26 5.50 -4.25 8.99
N VAL A 27 6.10 -4.95 8.04
CA VAL A 27 5.37 -5.77 7.07
C VAL A 27 4.65 -6.92 7.76
N THR A 28 5.33 -7.61 8.67
CA THR A 28 4.72 -8.71 9.44
C THR A 28 3.51 -8.23 10.23
N ARG A 29 3.64 -7.09 10.88
CA ARG A 29 2.56 -6.48 11.66
C ARG A 29 1.38 -6.08 10.78
N ALA A 30 1.65 -5.49 9.62
CA ALA A 30 0.63 -5.14 8.65
C ALA A 30 -0.10 -6.38 8.13
N GLN A 31 0.63 -7.45 7.87
CA GLN A 31 0.07 -8.72 7.42
C GLN A 31 -0.91 -9.31 8.45
N LEU A 32 -0.53 -9.27 9.73
CA LEU A 32 -1.39 -9.74 10.81
C LEU A 32 -2.67 -8.91 10.92
N ARG A 33 -2.56 -7.60 10.84
CA ARG A 33 -3.73 -6.69 10.86
C ARG A 33 -4.66 -6.92 9.69
N LEU A 34 -4.12 -7.17 8.50
CA LEU A 34 -4.93 -7.49 7.33
C LEU A 34 -5.71 -8.78 7.53
N ARG A 35 -5.09 -9.80 8.11
CA ARG A 35 -5.78 -11.06 8.40
C ARG A 35 -6.89 -10.87 9.40
N GLU A 36 -6.64 -10.12 10.48
CA GLU A 36 -7.66 -9.79 11.47
C GLU A 36 -8.84 -9.04 10.85
N LEU A 37 -8.55 -8.05 10.02
CA LEU A 37 -9.58 -7.30 9.30
C LEU A 37 -10.37 -8.21 8.35
N GLY A 38 -9.70 -9.09 7.64
CA GLY A 38 -10.33 -10.04 6.75
C GLY A 38 -11.31 -10.95 7.50
N VAL A 39 -10.92 -11.45 8.66
CA VAL A 39 -11.81 -12.26 9.51
C VAL A 39 -13.01 -11.43 9.99
N ALA A 40 -12.77 -10.21 10.45
CA ALA A 40 -13.83 -9.32 10.94
C ALA A 40 -14.85 -8.97 9.85
N LEU A 41 -14.43 -8.90 8.59
CA LEU A 41 -15.29 -8.59 7.45
C LEU A 41 -15.88 -9.84 6.76
N GLY A 42 -15.62 -11.03 7.30
CA GLY A 42 -16.07 -12.27 6.67
C GLY A 42 -15.28 -12.65 5.43
N LEU A 43 -14.07 -12.14 5.27
CA LEU A 43 -13.21 -12.38 4.12
C LEU A 43 -12.01 -13.27 4.48
N ALA A 44 -12.18 -14.18 5.43
CA ALA A 44 -11.09 -15.01 5.94
C ALA A 44 -10.39 -15.85 4.84
N ALA A 45 -11.12 -16.19 3.77
CA ALA A 45 -10.57 -16.93 2.64
C ALA A 45 -9.90 -16.03 1.59
N ALA A 46 -10.06 -14.71 1.68
CA ALA A 46 -9.46 -13.80 0.73
C ALA A 46 -7.94 -13.66 0.98
N PRO A 47 -7.13 -13.62 -0.08
CA PRO A 47 -5.71 -13.41 0.10
C PRO A 47 -5.42 -12.01 0.63
N CYS A 48 -4.68 -11.95 1.73
CA CYS A 48 -4.23 -10.71 2.34
C CYS A 48 -2.72 -10.57 2.14
N ARG A 49 -2.30 -9.44 1.59
CA ARG A 49 -0.89 -9.22 1.26
C ARG A 49 -0.40 -7.90 1.82
N GLY A 50 0.69 -7.95 2.57
CA GLY A 50 1.45 -6.79 3.00
C GLY A 50 2.70 -6.63 2.14
N ALA A 51 3.06 -5.41 1.84
CA ALA A 51 4.27 -5.10 1.09
C ALA A 51 4.91 -3.83 1.67
N ALA A 52 6.20 -3.64 1.40
CA ALA A 52 6.90 -2.43 1.79
C ALA A 52 7.45 -1.73 0.56
N GLY A 53 7.46 -0.40 0.58
CA GLY A 53 8.01 0.39 -0.51
C GLY A 53 7.16 1.62 -0.81
N ASN A 54 7.26 2.10 -2.04
CA ASN A 54 6.43 3.19 -2.50
C ASN A 54 5.02 2.69 -2.79
N THR A 55 4.02 3.30 -2.19
CA THR A 55 2.63 2.85 -2.29
C THR A 55 2.17 2.71 -3.75
N LYS A 56 2.41 3.71 -4.57
CA LYS A 56 1.99 3.73 -5.98
C LYS A 56 2.66 2.62 -6.77
N ALA A 57 3.97 2.51 -6.64
CA ALA A 57 4.75 1.50 -7.37
C ALA A 57 4.36 0.08 -6.95
N GLU A 58 4.16 -0.15 -5.67
CA GLU A 58 3.80 -1.46 -5.15
C GLU A 58 2.39 -1.89 -5.57
N ILE A 59 1.43 -0.97 -5.58
CA ILE A 59 0.08 -1.28 -6.06
C ILE A 59 0.13 -1.71 -7.52
N LEU A 60 0.83 -0.96 -8.37
CA LEU A 60 0.95 -1.27 -9.79
C LEU A 60 1.71 -2.57 -10.03
N ARG A 61 2.77 -2.80 -9.27
CA ARG A 61 3.56 -4.04 -9.37
C ARG A 61 2.72 -5.27 -9.02
N VAL A 62 1.99 -5.20 -7.91
CA VAL A 62 1.15 -6.32 -7.47
C VAL A 62 0.00 -6.55 -8.45
N ALA A 63 -0.60 -5.49 -8.98
CA ALA A 63 -1.66 -5.62 -9.98
C ALA A 63 -1.19 -6.35 -11.24
N GLN A 64 0.01 -6.03 -11.72
CA GLN A 64 0.60 -6.71 -12.86
C GLN A 64 0.97 -8.16 -12.54
N GLU A 65 1.59 -8.38 -11.40
CA GLU A 65 2.05 -9.69 -10.96
C GLU A 65 0.90 -10.68 -10.78
N THR A 66 -0.23 -10.21 -10.25
CA THR A 66 -1.40 -11.06 -9.98
C THR A 66 -2.39 -11.14 -11.14
N GLY A 67 -2.19 -10.37 -12.21
CA GLY A 67 -3.13 -10.32 -13.32
C GLY A 67 -4.48 -9.74 -12.92
N THR A 68 -4.49 -8.79 -12.00
CA THR A 68 -5.70 -8.15 -11.49
C THR A 68 -6.46 -7.44 -12.61
N ASP A 69 -7.77 -7.58 -12.63
CA ASP A 69 -8.65 -6.90 -13.59
C ASP A 69 -9.39 -5.69 -13.02
N LEU A 70 -9.34 -5.50 -11.71
CA LEU A 70 -9.93 -4.34 -11.03
C LEU A 70 -9.11 -3.98 -9.80
N ILE A 71 -8.74 -2.71 -9.70
CA ILE A 71 -8.13 -2.14 -8.50
C ILE A 71 -9.20 -1.30 -7.80
N VAL A 72 -9.45 -1.58 -6.53
CA VAL A 72 -10.32 -0.76 -5.68
C VAL A 72 -9.45 0.02 -4.71
N ILE A 73 -9.57 1.33 -4.73
CA ILE A 73 -8.75 2.22 -3.90
C ILE A 73 -9.63 3.23 -3.17
N GLY A 74 -9.30 3.47 -1.90
CA GLY A 74 -9.94 4.52 -1.14
C GLY A 74 -9.37 5.89 -1.49
N SER A 75 -10.24 6.88 -1.63
CA SER A 75 -9.84 8.26 -1.89
C SER A 75 -10.37 9.15 -0.78
N ARG A 76 -9.47 9.89 -0.14
CA ARG A 76 -9.84 10.90 0.85
C ARG A 76 -9.74 12.27 0.26
N GLU A 77 -10.77 13.07 0.47
CA GLU A 77 -10.71 14.49 0.18
C GLU A 77 -9.68 15.15 1.10
N ARG A 78 -8.76 15.86 0.51
CA ARG A 78 -7.72 16.56 1.24
C ARG A 78 -7.82 18.06 0.99
N HIS A 79 -7.54 18.83 2.01
CA HIS A 79 -7.61 20.29 1.96
C HIS A 79 -6.22 20.90 2.08
N GLY A 80 -6.03 22.08 1.47
CA GLY A 80 -4.79 22.84 1.55
C GLY A 80 -3.66 22.26 0.71
N LEU A 81 -2.43 22.42 1.18
CA LEU A 81 -1.23 22.01 0.44
C LEU A 81 -1.12 20.51 0.20
N SER A 82 -1.81 19.71 0.99
CA SER A 82 -1.81 18.26 0.81
C SER A 82 -2.47 17.83 -0.49
N ILE A 83 -3.34 18.65 -1.08
CA ILE A 83 -3.95 18.41 -2.38
C ILE A 83 -2.87 18.33 -3.48
N LEU A 84 -1.82 19.14 -3.34
CA LEU A 84 -0.74 19.21 -4.33
C LEU A 84 0.25 18.05 -4.22
N VAL A 85 0.27 17.35 -3.10
CA VAL A 85 1.32 16.37 -2.79
C VAL A 85 0.86 14.92 -2.94
N ASN A 86 -0.44 14.66 -2.78
CA ASN A 86 -0.91 13.29 -2.82
C ASN A 86 -1.80 13.02 -4.02
N LEU A 87 -1.20 12.39 -5.00
CA LEU A 87 -1.84 12.01 -6.26
C LEU A 87 -1.79 10.49 -6.44
N THR A 88 -1.88 9.72 -5.34
CA THR A 88 -1.82 8.26 -5.43
C THR A 88 -2.92 7.73 -6.34
N GLU A 89 -4.16 8.12 -6.11
CA GLU A 89 -5.29 7.71 -6.95
C GLU A 89 -5.14 8.19 -8.39
N ASP A 90 -4.65 9.40 -8.60
CA ASP A 90 -4.43 9.93 -9.96
C ASP A 90 -3.35 9.15 -10.69
N THR A 91 -2.24 8.87 -10.03
CA THR A 91 -1.17 8.05 -10.59
C THR A 91 -1.65 6.64 -10.92
N ILE A 92 -2.43 6.04 -10.02
CA ILE A 92 -2.99 4.70 -10.23
C ILE A 92 -3.97 4.70 -11.41
N LEU A 93 -4.84 5.70 -11.50
CA LEU A 93 -5.79 5.82 -12.61
C LEU A 93 -5.10 5.89 -13.98
N HIS A 94 -3.98 6.61 -14.06
CA HIS A 94 -3.26 6.77 -15.33
C HIS A 94 -2.33 5.63 -15.69
N ALA A 95 -1.78 4.94 -14.71
CA ALA A 95 -0.76 3.91 -14.93
C ALA A 95 -1.25 2.48 -14.73
N ALA A 96 -2.47 2.28 -14.26
CA ALA A 96 -2.99 0.95 -13.98
C ALA A 96 -3.11 0.08 -15.25
N PRO A 97 -2.77 -1.21 -15.16
CA PRO A 97 -2.95 -2.14 -16.26
C PRO A 97 -4.38 -2.63 -16.43
N CYS A 98 -5.32 -2.14 -15.61
CA CYS A 98 -6.70 -2.61 -15.52
C CYS A 98 -7.61 -1.47 -15.08
N ASP A 99 -8.89 -1.78 -14.92
CA ASP A 99 -9.88 -0.84 -14.42
C ASP A 99 -9.60 -0.47 -12.96
N VAL A 100 -9.95 0.76 -12.59
CA VAL A 100 -9.77 1.28 -11.23
C VAL A 100 -11.09 1.89 -10.74
N LEU A 101 -11.49 1.48 -9.54
CA LEU A 101 -12.62 2.06 -8.84
C LEU A 101 -12.10 2.84 -7.64
N ALA A 102 -12.28 4.15 -7.66
CA ALA A 102 -11.94 5.01 -6.52
C ALA A 102 -13.20 5.24 -5.67
N VAL A 103 -13.12 4.84 -4.41
CA VAL A 103 -14.22 4.98 -3.46
C VAL A 103 -13.91 6.14 -2.53
N ARG A 104 -14.83 7.10 -2.48
CA ARG A 104 -14.66 8.27 -1.61
C ARG A 104 -14.84 7.86 -0.14
N LEU A 105 -13.84 8.17 0.65
CA LEU A 105 -13.85 7.95 2.10
C LEU A 105 -14.25 9.25 2.81
N LYS A 106 -15.11 9.14 3.77
CA LYS A 106 -15.56 10.27 4.58
C LYS A 106 -14.62 10.52 5.77
#